data_4e0b6a77c47b6ab7159f7999fce24c18
#
_entry.id   4e0b6a77c47b6ab7159f7999fce24c18
#
_cell.length_a   1.000
_cell.length_b   1.000
_cell.length_c   1.000
_cell.angle_alpha   90.00
_cell.angle_beta   90.00
_cell.angle_gamma   90.00
#
_symmetry.space_group_name_H-M   'P 1'
#
loop_
_entity.id
_entity.type
_entity.pdbx_description
1 polymer ?
#
loop_
_entity_poly.entity_id
_entity_poly.type
_entity_poly.pdbx_seq_one_letter_code
_entity_poly.pdbx_strand_id
1 'polypeptide(L)'
;AGYKTGLYTSPYIFRFNERMQINGAPIPDDTLCALVEELRPLAGRMADPPTEFELVTAIGLTWFAREMCDIVVCEVGMGGEFDATNVIPAPEVAVLTNIGLDHTAVLGDTVEQIAATKSGIIKPGCHAVLYPCAPSVQEVVAVRCRAAGAPLTVADFDALSSVCDTLEGQIF
;
A
#
# COMPACT_ATOMS: atom_id res chain seq x y z
N ALA A 1 11.66 15.88 -2.26
CA ALA A 1 10.95 16.77 -1.33
C ALA A 1 11.67 16.92 0.03
N GLY A 2 12.77 16.19 0.26
CA GLY A 2 13.56 16.28 1.49
C GLY A 2 13.09 15.44 2.67
N TYR A 3 12.03 14.65 2.51
CA TYR A 3 11.55 13.73 3.54
C TYR A 3 12.38 12.45 3.61
N LYS A 4 12.61 11.91 4.82
CA LYS A 4 13.08 10.54 5.00
C LYS A 4 11.92 9.60 4.71
N THR A 5 11.97 8.94 3.55
CA THR A 5 10.85 8.18 3.01
C THR A 5 11.08 6.69 3.16
N GLY A 6 10.16 6.00 3.86
CA GLY A 6 10.05 4.56 3.84
C GLY A 6 9.27 4.09 2.60
N LEU A 7 9.67 2.97 2.02
CA LEU A 7 8.97 2.30 0.92
C LEU A 7 8.78 0.83 1.28
N TYR A 8 7.53 0.38 1.28
CA TYR A 8 7.16 -1.02 1.47
C TYR A 8 6.51 -1.54 0.19
N THR A 9 7.07 -2.60 -0.39
CA THR A 9 6.60 -3.19 -1.66
C THR A 9 6.54 -4.70 -1.61
N SER A 10 5.71 -5.30 -2.48
CA SER A 10 5.61 -6.75 -2.66
C SER A 10 5.14 -7.14 -4.06
N PRO A 11 5.67 -8.25 -4.62
CA PRO A 11 6.82 -9.03 -4.16
C PRO A 11 8.15 -8.32 -4.40
N TYR A 12 9.26 -8.88 -3.91
CA TYR A 12 10.61 -8.48 -4.32
C TYR A 12 10.97 -9.09 -5.68
N ILE A 13 11.97 -8.50 -6.36
CA ILE A 13 12.43 -8.96 -7.69
C ILE A 13 13.70 -9.81 -7.57
N PHE A 14 14.71 -9.31 -6.87
CA PHE A 14 16.01 -9.99 -6.73
C PHE A 14 16.30 -10.43 -5.29
N ARG A 15 16.05 -9.55 -4.31
CA ARG A 15 16.39 -9.79 -2.90
C ARG A 15 15.21 -9.45 -2.00
N PHE A 16 15.00 -10.29 -0.99
CA PHE A 16 13.93 -10.12 0.00
C PHE A 16 13.92 -8.71 0.64
N ASN A 17 15.10 -8.17 0.91
CA ASN A 17 15.29 -6.85 1.53
C ASN A 17 14.67 -5.68 0.72
N GLU A 18 14.46 -5.86 -0.59
CA GLU A 18 13.84 -4.86 -1.45
C GLU A 18 12.40 -4.50 -1.03
N ARG A 19 11.74 -5.40 -0.27
CA ARG A 19 10.40 -5.16 0.27
C ARG A 19 10.34 -3.95 1.19
N MET A 20 11.47 -3.60 1.82
CA MET A 20 11.56 -2.52 2.80
C MET A 20 12.78 -1.65 2.47
N GLN A 21 12.53 -0.40 2.14
CA GLN A 21 13.60 0.54 1.76
C GLN A 21 13.42 1.87 2.49
N ILE A 22 14.51 2.56 2.77
CA ILE A 22 14.52 3.95 3.24
C ILE A 22 15.38 4.76 2.30
N ASN A 23 14.80 5.80 1.70
CA ASN A 23 15.46 6.65 0.70
C ASN A 23 16.11 5.83 -0.44
N GLY A 24 15.46 4.73 -0.86
CA GLY A 24 15.95 3.85 -1.92
C GLY A 24 17.00 2.82 -1.49
N ALA A 25 17.42 2.80 -0.23
CA ALA A 25 18.32 1.79 0.30
C ALA A 25 17.53 0.66 0.99
N PRO A 26 17.67 -0.62 0.54
CA PRO A 26 17.05 -1.76 1.20
C PRO A 26 17.49 -1.93 2.66
N ILE A 27 16.62 -2.54 3.48
CA ILE A 27 16.95 -2.87 4.86
C ILE A 27 18.23 -3.70 4.94
N PRO A 28 19.21 -3.37 5.81
CA PRO A 28 20.41 -4.17 6.01
C PRO A 28 20.09 -5.56 6.56
N ASP A 29 20.86 -6.58 6.16
CA ASP A 29 20.66 -7.97 6.59
C ASP A 29 20.70 -8.10 8.13
N ASP A 30 21.64 -7.47 8.79
CA ASP A 30 21.76 -7.52 10.27
C ASP A 30 20.56 -6.86 10.95
N THR A 31 20.04 -5.77 10.40
CA THR A 31 18.85 -5.09 10.92
C THR A 31 17.62 -5.96 10.74
N LEU A 32 17.47 -6.58 9.57
CA LEU A 32 16.37 -7.52 9.29
C LEU A 32 16.42 -8.72 10.26
N CYS A 33 17.58 -9.33 10.43
CA CYS A 33 17.76 -10.44 11.35
C CYS A 33 17.42 -10.05 12.79
N ALA A 34 17.88 -8.90 13.26
CA ALA A 34 17.59 -8.42 14.60
C ALA A 34 16.09 -8.22 14.85
N LEU A 35 15.37 -7.66 13.87
CA LEU A 35 13.92 -7.49 13.95
C LEU A 35 13.16 -8.82 13.93
N VAL A 36 13.61 -9.77 13.12
CA VAL A 36 13.04 -11.13 13.11
C VAL A 36 13.21 -11.80 14.48
N GLU A 37 14.40 -11.75 15.07
CA GLU A 37 14.64 -12.35 16.38
C GLU A 37 13.83 -11.68 17.50
N GLU A 38 13.59 -10.39 17.40
CA GLU A 38 12.75 -9.65 18.36
C GLU A 38 11.26 -10.03 18.24
N LEU A 39 10.73 -10.11 17.01
CA LEU A 39 9.30 -10.39 16.79
C LEU A 39 8.94 -11.87 16.93
N ARG A 40 9.90 -12.78 16.71
CA ARG A 40 9.70 -14.24 16.82
C ARG A 40 9.02 -14.69 18.12
N PRO A 41 9.47 -14.27 19.32
CA PRO A 41 8.83 -14.68 20.57
C PRO A 41 7.44 -14.07 20.78
N LEU A 42 7.13 -12.96 20.12
CA LEU A 42 5.79 -12.35 20.15
C LEU A 42 4.83 -13.20 19.30
N ALA A 43 5.22 -13.52 18.08
CA ALA A 43 4.47 -14.40 17.19
C ALA A 43 4.22 -15.78 17.80
N GLY A 44 5.24 -16.37 18.43
CA GLY A 44 5.13 -17.70 19.06
C GLY A 44 4.21 -17.77 20.29
N ARG A 45 3.77 -16.63 20.83
CA ARG A 45 2.79 -16.55 21.94
C ARG A 45 1.36 -16.30 21.47
N MET A 46 1.14 -16.01 20.19
CA MET A 46 -0.19 -15.80 19.64
C MET A 46 -0.92 -17.14 19.48
N ALA A 47 -2.18 -17.21 19.89
CA ALA A 47 -3.01 -18.39 19.75
C ALA A 47 -3.29 -18.70 18.27
N ASP A 48 -3.38 -17.66 17.45
CA ASP A 48 -3.48 -17.70 15.99
C ASP A 48 -2.16 -17.15 15.43
N PRO A 49 -1.26 -18.01 14.92
CA PRO A 49 0.04 -17.56 14.43
C PRO A 49 -0.10 -16.63 13.23
N PRO A 50 0.65 -15.53 13.18
CA PRO A 50 0.61 -14.64 12.04
C PRO A 50 1.16 -15.31 10.78
N THR A 51 0.63 -14.94 9.64
CA THR A 51 1.14 -15.31 8.32
C THR A 51 2.51 -14.69 8.07
N GLU A 52 3.24 -15.22 7.07
CA GLU A 52 4.51 -14.61 6.65
C GLU A 52 4.34 -13.14 6.28
N PHE A 53 3.29 -12.80 5.52
CA PHE A 53 3.05 -11.43 5.07
C PHE A 53 2.76 -10.47 6.24
N GLU A 54 2.00 -10.91 7.24
CA GLU A 54 1.77 -10.13 8.46
C GLU A 54 3.06 -9.88 9.24
N LEU A 55 3.93 -10.90 9.36
CA LEU A 55 5.23 -10.73 10.01
C LEU A 55 6.13 -9.76 9.26
N VAL A 56 6.23 -9.91 7.94
CA VAL A 56 7.04 -9.03 7.09
C VAL A 56 6.53 -7.59 7.15
N THR A 57 5.21 -7.39 7.14
CA THR A 57 4.59 -6.07 7.31
C THR A 57 4.94 -5.47 8.67
N ALA A 58 4.83 -6.25 9.75
CA ALA A 58 5.18 -5.81 11.10
C ALA A 58 6.67 -5.41 11.20
N ILE A 59 7.58 -6.18 10.57
CA ILE A 59 9.01 -5.85 10.49
C ILE A 59 9.21 -4.51 9.79
N GLY A 60 8.61 -4.32 8.61
CA GLY A 60 8.75 -3.10 7.83
C GLY A 60 8.26 -1.86 8.58
N LEU A 61 7.06 -1.92 9.13
CA LEU A 61 6.48 -0.80 9.89
C LEU A 61 7.30 -0.49 11.16
N THR A 62 7.79 -1.52 11.86
CA THR A 62 8.66 -1.35 13.04
C THR A 62 9.98 -0.66 12.66
N TRP A 63 10.59 -1.08 11.55
CA TRP A 63 11.82 -0.46 11.07
C TRP A 63 11.62 1.00 10.69
N PHE A 64 10.60 1.32 9.91
CA PHE A 64 10.30 2.71 9.52
C PHE A 64 10.04 3.61 10.72
N ALA A 65 9.33 3.11 11.75
CA ALA A 65 9.09 3.85 12.97
C ALA A 65 10.38 4.10 13.76
N ARG A 66 11.26 3.10 13.91
CA ARG A 66 12.56 3.23 14.59
C ARG A 66 13.50 4.19 13.89
N GLU A 67 13.50 4.13 12.58
CA GLU A 67 14.28 5.02 11.75
C GLU A 67 13.67 6.43 11.64
N MET A 68 12.52 6.66 12.29
CA MET A 68 11.80 7.95 12.26
C MET A 68 11.60 8.46 10.83
N CYS A 69 11.04 7.60 9.96
CA CYS A 69 10.63 8.02 8.63
C CYS A 69 9.55 9.09 8.72
N ASP A 70 9.70 10.17 7.96
CA ASP A 70 8.73 11.27 7.90
C ASP A 70 7.44 10.83 7.18
N ILE A 71 7.59 9.97 6.17
CA ILE A 71 6.50 9.44 5.38
C ILE A 71 6.81 8.01 4.94
N VAL A 72 5.77 7.19 4.79
CA VAL A 72 5.88 5.83 4.26
C VAL A 72 4.97 5.67 3.05
N VAL A 73 5.54 5.22 1.93
CA VAL A 73 4.79 4.72 0.78
C VAL A 73 4.61 3.22 0.98
N CYS A 74 3.37 2.78 1.15
CA CYS A 74 3.05 1.41 1.51
C CYS A 74 2.18 0.76 0.43
N GLU A 75 2.73 -0.22 -0.28
CA GLU A 75 1.97 -1.02 -1.23
C GLU A 75 1.15 -2.07 -0.48
N VAL A 76 -0.13 -2.17 -0.84
CA VAL A 76 -1.04 -3.21 -0.34
C VAL A 76 -0.65 -4.56 -0.96
N GLY A 77 -0.60 -5.60 -0.15
CA GLY A 77 -0.29 -6.94 -0.64
C GLY A 77 -1.41 -7.53 -1.50
N MET A 78 -2.63 -7.53 -0.99
CA MET A 78 -3.81 -8.03 -1.71
C MET A 78 -5.10 -7.42 -1.19
N GLY A 79 -5.98 -7.02 -2.12
CA GLY A 79 -7.27 -6.44 -1.76
C GLY A 79 -7.14 -5.05 -1.16
N GLY A 80 -7.29 -4.91 0.14
CA GLY A 80 -7.18 -3.65 0.86
C GLY A 80 -7.75 -3.71 2.27
N GLU A 81 -9.06 -3.93 2.41
CA GLU A 81 -9.76 -3.87 3.71
C GLU A 81 -9.14 -4.76 4.79
N PHE A 82 -8.81 -5.99 4.42
CA PHE A 82 -8.27 -7.01 5.33
C PHE A 82 -6.77 -7.26 5.14
N ASP A 83 -6.10 -6.43 4.34
CA ASP A 83 -4.67 -6.56 4.12
C ASP A 83 -3.87 -6.19 5.38
N ALA A 84 -2.76 -6.90 5.62
CA ALA A 84 -1.91 -6.65 6.78
C ALA A 84 -1.39 -5.20 6.83
N THR A 85 -1.15 -4.57 5.67
CA THR A 85 -0.72 -3.17 5.59
C THR A 85 -1.79 -2.20 6.06
N ASN A 86 -3.07 -2.61 6.07
CA ASN A 86 -4.19 -1.76 6.49
C ASN A 86 -4.33 -1.62 8.02
N VAL A 87 -3.40 -2.15 8.80
CA VAL A 87 -3.33 -1.97 10.26
C VAL A 87 -3.04 -0.53 10.68
N ILE A 88 -2.47 0.26 9.78
CA ILE A 88 -2.12 1.68 10.04
C ILE A 88 -3.36 2.54 10.29
N PRO A 89 -3.23 3.69 10.97
CA PRO A 89 -4.28 4.73 11.04
C PRO A 89 -4.69 5.21 9.65
N ALA A 90 -5.52 6.25 9.57
CA ALA A 90 -5.84 6.86 8.29
C ALA A 90 -4.55 7.29 7.57
N PRO A 91 -4.32 6.84 6.31
CA PRO A 91 -3.21 7.36 5.54
C PRO A 91 -3.48 8.83 5.14
N GLU A 92 -2.44 9.60 4.86
CA GLU A 92 -2.60 10.94 4.27
C GLU A 92 -3.29 10.84 2.91
N VAL A 93 -2.84 9.87 2.10
CA VAL A 93 -3.41 9.61 0.78
C VAL A 93 -3.61 8.11 0.58
N ALA A 94 -4.83 7.72 0.18
CA ALA A 94 -5.16 6.37 -0.27
C ALA A 94 -5.24 6.37 -1.80
N VAL A 95 -4.30 5.68 -2.46
CA VAL A 95 -4.23 5.61 -3.92
C VAL A 95 -4.80 4.28 -4.40
N LEU A 96 -5.85 4.33 -5.24
CA LEU A 96 -6.38 3.18 -5.95
C LEU A 96 -5.95 3.28 -7.42
N THR A 97 -5.07 2.39 -7.82
CA THR A 97 -4.60 2.26 -9.19
C THR A 97 -5.64 1.55 -10.05
N ASN A 98 -5.29 1.07 -11.22
CA ASN A 98 -6.24 0.37 -12.10
C ASN A 98 -6.91 -0.82 -11.38
N ILE A 99 -8.24 -0.91 -11.50
CA ILE A 99 -9.04 -1.99 -10.92
C ILE A 99 -9.56 -2.87 -12.06
N GLY A 100 -9.15 -4.13 -12.05
CA GLY A 100 -9.56 -5.16 -13.00
C GLY A 100 -9.91 -6.47 -12.28
N LEU A 101 -10.32 -7.47 -13.05
CA LEU A 101 -10.54 -8.82 -12.51
C LEU A 101 -9.18 -9.44 -12.17
N ASP A 102 -8.94 -9.63 -10.89
CA ASP A 102 -7.74 -10.27 -10.36
C ASP A 102 -8.08 -10.90 -9.00
N HIS A 103 -7.43 -12.01 -8.67
CA HIS A 103 -7.65 -12.74 -7.41
C HIS A 103 -9.14 -13.01 -7.12
N THR A 104 -9.93 -13.34 -8.15
CA THR A 104 -11.40 -13.45 -8.04
C THR A 104 -11.86 -14.46 -6.99
N ALA A 105 -11.10 -15.53 -6.75
CA ALA A 105 -11.38 -16.50 -5.69
C ALA A 105 -11.38 -15.92 -4.26
N VAL A 106 -10.80 -14.74 -4.06
CA VAL A 106 -10.65 -14.10 -2.74
C VAL A 106 -11.35 -12.75 -2.69
N LEU A 107 -11.23 -11.94 -3.74
CA LEU A 107 -11.68 -10.55 -3.74
C LEU A 107 -13.09 -10.35 -4.29
N GLY A 108 -13.65 -11.38 -4.97
CA GLY A 108 -14.99 -11.36 -5.56
C GLY A 108 -14.98 -11.54 -7.07
N ASP A 109 -16.13 -11.88 -7.61
CA ASP A 109 -16.32 -12.28 -9.01
C ASP A 109 -16.54 -11.10 -9.96
N THR A 110 -16.73 -9.89 -9.44
CA THR A 110 -16.95 -8.67 -10.23
C THR A 110 -15.98 -7.57 -9.88
N VAL A 111 -15.74 -6.67 -10.84
CA VAL A 111 -14.85 -5.52 -10.62
C VAL A 111 -15.36 -4.59 -9.52
N GLU A 112 -16.66 -4.51 -9.31
CA GLU A 112 -17.28 -3.72 -8.25
C GLU A 112 -17.01 -4.32 -6.86
N GLN A 113 -17.04 -5.65 -6.72
CA GLN A 113 -16.68 -6.34 -5.48
C GLN A 113 -15.20 -6.14 -5.15
N ILE A 114 -14.35 -6.27 -6.15
CA ILE A 114 -12.91 -6.01 -6.00
C ILE A 114 -12.67 -4.54 -5.62
N ALA A 115 -13.37 -3.60 -6.24
CA ALA A 115 -13.30 -2.18 -5.90
C ALA A 115 -13.74 -1.91 -4.46
N ALA A 116 -14.80 -2.57 -4.00
CA ALA A 116 -15.27 -2.45 -2.62
C ALA A 116 -14.18 -2.90 -1.62
N THR A 117 -13.57 -4.07 -1.84
CA THR A 117 -12.48 -4.58 -0.99
C THR A 117 -11.24 -3.68 -1.04
N LYS A 118 -10.83 -3.22 -2.23
CA LYS A 118 -9.68 -2.31 -2.38
C LYS A 118 -9.92 -0.96 -1.71
N SER A 119 -11.13 -0.42 -1.80
CA SER A 119 -11.48 0.87 -1.18
C SER A 119 -11.54 0.83 0.35
N GLY A 120 -11.42 -0.36 0.97
CA GLY A 120 -11.29 -0.50 2.43
C GLY A 120 -10.08 0.20 3.06
N ILE A 121 -9.07 0.58 2.25
CA ILE A 121 -7.95 1.42 2.71
C ILE A 121 -8.33 2.89 2.90
N ILE A 122 -9.48 3.32 2.39
CA ILE A 122 -10.00 4.68 2.56
C ILE A 122 -10.60 4.80 3.95
N LYS A 123 -10.00 5.65 4.78
CA LYS A 123 -10.35 5.87 6.18
C LYS A 123 -10.71 7.34 6.44
N PRO A 124 -11.44 7.64 7.53
CA PRO A 124 -11.73 9.03 7.90
C PRO A 124 -10.45 9.86 8.05
N GLY A 125 -10.41 11.02 7.39
CA GLY A 125 -9.27 11.93 7.42
C GLY A 125 -8.25 11.77 6.29
N CYS A 126 -8.34 10.71 5.47
CA CYS A 126 -7.48 10.55 4.30
C CYS A 126 -8.02 11.29 3.06
N HIS A 127 -7.19 11.49 2.06
CA HIS A 127 -7.57 11.88 0.71
C HIS A 127 -7.48 10.67 -0.22
N ALA A 128 -8.54 10.36 -0.96
CA ALA A 128 -8.53 9.25 -1.92
C ALA A 128 -8.17 9.75 -3.33
N VAL A 129 -7.27 9.04 -3.99
CA VAL A 129 -6.93 9.24 -5.40
C VAL A 129 -7.25 7.97 -6.17
N LEU A 130 -8.02 8.10 -7.24
CA LEU A 130 -8.49 6.97 -8.06
C LEU A 130 -7.98 7.10 -9.49
N TYR A 131 -7.40 6.02 -10.01
CA TYR A 131 -7.15 5.85 -11.44
C TYR A 131 -8.48 5.88 -12.22
N PRO A 132 -8.57 6.49 -13.42
CA PRO A 132 -9.77 6.49 -14.24
C PRO A 132 -10.25 5.06 -14.52
N CYS A 133 -11.51 4.80 -14.24
CA CYS A 133 -12.12 3.46 -14.34
C CYS A 133 -13.57 3.55 -14.79
N ALA A 134 -14.20 2.39 -15.00
CA ALA A 134 -15.61 2.31 -15.37
C ALA A 134 -16.50 3.05 -14.35
N PRO A 135 -17.60 3.72 -14.79
CA PRO A 135 -18.46 4.50 -13.90
C PRO A 135 -19.01 3.69 -12.71
N SER A 136 -19.31 2.39 -12.89
CA SER A 136 -19.75 1.51 -11.81
C SER A 136 -18.71 1.33 -10.71
N VAL A 137 -17.43 1.17 -11.08
CA VAL A 137 -16.30 1.06 -10.17
C VAL A 137 -16.04 2.39 -9.45
N GLN A 138 -16.09 3.49 -10.19
CA GLN A 138 -15.94 4.83 -9.62
C GLN A 138 -17.01 5.14 -8.58
N GLU A 139 -18.27 4.74 -8.84
CA GLU A 139 -19.36 4.95 -7.87
C GLU A 139 -19.15 4.14 -6.58
N VAL A 140 -18.66 2.89 -6.66
CA VAL A 140 -18.31 2.10 -5.46
C VAL A 140 -17.29 2.84 -4.59
N VAL A 141 -16.21 3.35 -5.20
CA VAL A 141 -15.18 4.11 -4.48
C VAL A 141 -15.75 5.42 -3.92
N ALA A 142 -16.57 6.13 -4.71
CA ALA A 142 -17.21 7.37 -4.28
C ALA A 142 -18.15 7.16 -3.08
N VAL A 143 -18.90 6.06 -3.04
CA VAL A 143 -19.73 5.67 -1.87
C VAL A 143 -18.85 5.51 -0.63
N ARG A 144 -17.74 4.80 -0.74
CA ARG A 144 -16.80 4.61 0.37
C ARG A 144 -16.21 5.95 0.85
N CYS A 145 -15.80 6.82 -0.08
CA CYS A 145 -15.28 8.14 0.23
C CYS A 145 -16.32 8.98 0.99
N ARG A 146 -17.57 9.01 0.52
CA ARG A 146 -18.66 9.73 1.22
C ARG A 146 -18.87 9.19 2.63
N ALA A 147 -18.87 7.87 2.81
CA ALA A 147 -19.04 7.24 4.12
C ALA A 147 -17.88 7.56 5.09
N ALA A 148 -16.65 7.68 4.57
CA ALA A 148 -15.48 8.06 5.35
C ALA A 148 -15.30 9.58 5.51
N GLY A 149 -16.07 10.41 4.80
CA GLY A 149 -15.84 11.86 4.75
C GLY A 149 -14.50 12.20 4.07
N ALA A 150 -14.00 11.34 3.20
CA ALA A 150 -12.73 11.48 2.50
C ALA A 150 -12.94 12.18 1.14
N PRO A 151 -12.21 13.25 0.82
CA PRO A 151 -12.20 13.80 -0.53
C PRO A 151 -11.74 12.78 -1.56
N LEU A 152 -12.36 12.78 -2.74
CA LEU A 152 -11.98 11.92 -3.87
C LEU A 152 -11.47 12.76 -5.03
N THR A 153 -10.28 12.45 -5.52
CA THR A 153 -9.75 12.95 -6.79
C THR A 153 -9.65 11.78 -7.78
N VAL A 154 -10.28 11.89 -8.93
CA VAL A 154 -10.05 10.98 -10.05
C VAL A 154 -8.93 11.59 -10.90
N ALA A 155 -7.89 10.81 -11.19
CA ALA A 155 -6.78 11.28 -12.01
C ALA A 155 -7.26 11.65 -13.42
N ASP A 156 -6.83 12.80 -13.92
CA ASP A 156 -7.17 13.31 -15.25
C ASP A 156 -5.94 13.19 -16.16
N PHE A 157 -5.92 12.19 -17.04
CA PHE A 157 -4.82 12.01 -17.98
C PHE A 157 -4.88 12.95 -19.17
N ASP A 158 -6.04 13.56 -19.44
CA ASP A 158 -6.16 14.56 -20.50
C ASP A 158 -5.46 15.88 -20.09
N ALA A 159 -5.20 16.05 -18.80
CA ALA A 159 -4.41 17.15 -18.29
C ALA A 159 -2.88 17.02 -18.52
N LEU A 160 -2.40 15.84 -18.95
CA LEU A 160 -0.98 15.66 -19.30
C LEU A 160 -0.64 16.44 -20.56
N SER A 161 0.15 17.50 -20.42
CA SER A 161 0.46 18.43 -21.53
C SER A 161 1.65 18.05 -22.37
N SER A 162 2.61 17.28 -21.84
CA SER A 162 3.72 16.69 -22.60
C SER A 162 4.29 15.49 -21.88
N VAL A 163 4.60 14.44 -22.62
CA VAL A 163 5.30 13.27 -22.09
C VAL A 163 6.55 13.06 -22.95
N CYS A 164 7.70 13.01 -22.31
CA CYS A 164 8.96 12.68 -22.95
C CYS A 164 9.52 11.42 -22.27
N ASP A 165 9.63 10.33 -23.02
CA ASP A 165 10.21 9.08 -22.56
C ASP A 165 11.67 8.99 -22.95
N THR A 166 12.54 8.71 -21.96
CA THR A 166 13.95 8.43 -22.17
C THR A 166 14.36 7.17 -21.42
N LEU A 167 15.56 6.64 -21.70
CA LEU A 167 16.11 5.52 -20.93
C LEU A 167 16.40 5.92 -19.46
N GLU A 168 16.46 7.21 -19.16
CA GLU A 168 16.75 7.76 -17.83
C GLU A 168 15.48 8.09 -17.04
N GLY A 169 14.31 8.11 -17.69
CA GLY A 169 13.02 8.39 -17.05
C GLY A 169 12.03 9.13 -17.95
N GLN A 170 10.94 9.56 -17.34
CA GLN A 170 9.85 10.29 -17.99
C GLN A 170 9.77 11.71 -17.45
N ILE A 171 9.40 12.65 -18.32
CA ILE A 171 9.12 14.06 -17.98
C ILE A 171 7.70 14.36 -18.46
N PHE A 172 6.83 14.78 -17.56
CA PHE A 172 5.44 15.17 -17.80
C PHE A 172 5.02 16.34 -16.93
#